data_8548675ab014302e6ae5804ec9e81a7c
#
_entry.id   8548675ab014302e6ae5804ec9e81a7c
#
_cell.length_a   1.000
_cell.length_b   1.000
_cell.length_c   1.000
_cell.angle_alpha   90.00
_cell.angle_beta   90.00
_cell.angle_gamma   90.00
#
_symmetry.space_group_name_H-M   'P 1'
#
loop_
_entity.id
_entity.type
_entity.pdbx_description
1 polymer ?
#
loop_
_entity_poly.entity_id
_entity_poly.type
_entity_poly.pdbx_seq_one_letter_code
_entity_poly.pdbx_strand_id
1 'polypeptide(L)'
;MPKKYYGKVKNAENVPILNAIRNDSSMEYQRRIPSANSGNIKDVAEHILNNRPLRNEFISSLLNRIGMVYVRNNVWYNELSEFKRGMLNFGDTIEEINVGLVKARHYSHDRDYLEREIFGRHDIDVAAAIHKVNREDYYPVTVDDNTLRRAFLDDTGLNDFAQQVINAPTTSDAWDEYLYMTRIFSAFDNKYHFWNVNVPDVGANASTGDDAKILLRKIKATVGNLKFMSPRYNAAKMPTSARPEELILFTTPEVNAALDVNALAALFNIDRAKVPTRIVEIRNEDIAMEGVQAFLTTKDFFVVADNSLETTSEFNPVSRMTNYFLHHWEVISASPFAPFIKFSTQADTPPSPIKIASTLDIDALQFVIDADEKDVKAGAKGAGKIVKGGQVQMEVIFKGNGDTTPDLEFTEQWSVEGNKDLGTRIGNDGILCVSHEETSTELTVRCKVSWTDPATKKLAEKSGSFTATVVADAAGLAG
;
A
#
# COMPACT_ATOMS: atom_id res chain seq x y z
N MET A 1 -3.19 45.18 8.30
CA MET A 1 -2.21 44.71 7.31
C MET A 1 -2.82 44.93 5.92
N PRO A 2 -2.13 45.54 4.96
CA PRO A 2 -2.68 45.75 3.63
C PRO A 2 -2.81 44.37 2.94
N LYS A 3 -4.02 44.06 2.43
CA LYS A 3 -4.26 42.89 1.59
C LYS A 3 -3.34 42.99 0.37
N LYS A 4 -2.34 42.12 0.25
CA LYS A 4 -1.59 41.96 -1.00
C LYS A 4 -2.56 41.40 -2.04
N TYR A 5 -2.96 42.28 -2.97
CA TYR A 5 -3.60 41.85 -4.20
C TYR A 5 -2.55 41.08 -5.01
N TYR A 6 -2.62 39.78 -5.00
CA TYR A 6 -1.99 38.97 -6.04
C TYR A 6 -2.68 39.40 -7.35
N GLY A 7 -1.90 39.85 -8.30
CA GLY A 7 -2.44 40.28 -9.60
C GLY A 7 -3.36 39.19 -10.13
N LYS A 8 -4.50 39.56 -10.74
CA LYS A 8 -5.39 38.60 -11.38
C LYS A 8 -4.54 37.68 -12.26
N VAL A 9 -4.42 36.43 -11.89
CA VAL A 9 -4.00 35.39 -12.81
C VAL A 9 -5.00 35.52 -13.96
N LYS A 10 -4.55 35.89 -15.16
CA LYS A 10 -5.40 35.90 -16.33
C LYS A 10 -5.92 34.47 -16.47
N ASN A 11 -7.20 34.27 -16.13
CA ASN A 11 -7.85 32.99 -16.34
C ASN A 11 -7.65 32.64 -17.82
N ALA A 12 -7.24 31.40 -18.08
CA ALA A 12 -7.09 30.95 -19.46
C ALA A 12 -8.45 31.16 -20.16
N GLU A 13 -8.48 31.97 -21.20
CA GLU A 13 -9.68 32.14 -22.00
C GLU A 13 -10.10 30.80 -22.61
N ASN A 14 -11.38 30.51 -22.72
CA ASN A 14 -11.89 29.25 -23.27
C ASN A 14 -11.35 28.94 -24.69
N VAL A 15 -11.11 29.99 -25.48
CA VAL A 15 -10.60 29.85 -26.86
C VAL A 15 -9.27 29.10 -26.96
N PRO A 16 -8.22 29.43 -26.19
CA PRO A 16 -6.97 28.69 -26.20
C PRO A 16 -7.15 27.21 -25.76
N ILE A 17 -8.03 26.98 -24.78
CA ILE A 17 -8.31 25.59 -24.29
C ILE A 17 -8.96 24.77 -25.41
N LEU A 18 -10.00 25.29 -26.03
CA LEU A 18 -10.73 24.63 -27.12
C LEU A 18 -9.81 24.31 -28.31
N ASN A 19 -8.98 25.25 -28.72
CA ASN A 19 -8.05 25.06 -29.84
C ASN A 19 -6.94 24.07 -29.49
N ALA A 20 -6.49 24.07 -28.27
CA ALA A 20 -5.49 23.15 -27.81
C ALA A 20 -6.03 21.71 -27.75
N ILE A 21 -7.25 21.51 -27.24
CA ILE A 21 -7.94 20.22 -27.26
C ILE A 21 -8.14 19.75 -28.71
N ARG A 22 -8.61 20.65 -29.59
CA ARG A 22 -8.80 20.34 -31.00
C ARG A 22 -7.51 19.82 -31.66
N ASN A 23 -6.37 20.45 -31.38
CA ASN A 23 -5.09 20.04 -31.98
C ASN A 23 -4.58 18.67 -31.48
N ASP A 24 -4.94 18.28 -30.27
CA ASP A 24 -4.53 17.02 -29.67
C ASP A 24 -5.55 15.89 -29.91
N SER A 25 -6.73 16.22 -30.43
CA SER A 25 -7.81 15.25 -30.71
C SER A 25 -7.66 14.54 -32.05
N SER A 26 -8.46 13.51 -32.28
CA SER A 26 -8.46 12.71 -33.51
C SER A 26 -8.67 13.56 -34.77
N MET A 27 -8.22 13.04 -35.92
CA MET A 27 -8.44 13.71 -37.21
C MET A 27 -9.94 13.88 -37.52
N GLU A 28 -10.81 12.99 -37.04
CA GLU A 28 -12.25 13.11 -37.20
C GLU A 28 -12.82 14.27 -36.40
N TYR A 29 -12.35 14.44 -35.16
CA TYR A 29 -12.70 15.59 -34.32
C TYR A 29 -12.26 16.92 -34.99
N GLN A 30 -11.02 16.98 -35.45
CA GLN A 30 -10.48 18.18 -36.12
C GLN A 30 -11.24 18.56 -37.39
N ARG A 31 -11.77 17.60 -38.13
CA ARG A 31 -12.58 17.83 -39.36
C ARG A 31 -13.98 18.38 -39.04
N ARG A 32 -14.58 17.96 -37.92
CA ARG A 32 -15.95 18.30 -37.55
C ARG A 32 -16.04 19.54 -36.69
N ILE A 33 -15.02 19.83 -35.90
CA ILE A 33 -14.98 20.98 -35.01
C ILE A 33 -14.10 22.06 -35.59
N PRO A 34 -14.66 23.26 -35.92
CA PRO A 34 -13.88 24.38 -36.43
C PRO A 34 -12.95 24.94 -35.35
N SER A 35 -11.92 25.68 -35.75
CA SER A 35 -11.07 26.41 -34.81
C SER A 35 -11.91 27.46 -34.05
N ALA A 36 -11.75 27.46 -32.72
CA ALA A 36 -12.48 28.40 -31.87
C ALA A 36 -11.90 29.79 -31.92
N ASN A 37 -12.78 30.80 -31.93
CA ASN A 37 -12.47 32.23 -31.73
C ASN A 37 -13.57 32.87 -30.89
N SER A 38 -13.36 34.09 -30.46
CA SER A 38 -14.32 34.80 -29.57
C SER A 38 -15.74 34.97 -30.16
N GLY A 39 -15.90 34.85 -31.49
CA GLY A 39 -17.19 35.01 -32.16
C GLY A 39 -17.96 33.71 -32.37
N ASN A 40 -17.26 32.55 -32.40
CA ASN A 40 -17.86 31.24 -32.73
C ASN A 40 -17.89 30.23 -31.59
N ILE A 41 -17.54 30.61 -30.36
CA ILE A 41 -17.50 29.68 -29.20
C ILE A 41 -18.84 28.93 -29.05
N LYS A 42 -19.96 29.60 -29.22
CA LYS A 42 -21.29 28.97 -29.10
C LYS A 42 -21.53 27.92 -30.15
N ASP A 43 -21.15 28.17 -31.39
CA ASP A 43 -21.30 27.22 -32.51
C ASP A 43 -20.38 26.01 -32.29
N VAL A 44 -19.14 26.23 -31.84
CA VAL A 44 -18.21 25.16 -31.49
C VAL A 44 -18.79 24.33 -30.35
N ALA A 45 -19.35 24.95 -29.31
CA ALA A 45 -19.99 24.26 -28.20
C ALA A 45 -21.19 23.44 -28.66
N GLU A 46 -22.03 23.95 -29.54
CA GLU A 46 -23.18 23.20 -30.11
C GLU A 46 -22.72 21.98 -30.91
N HIS A 47 -21.70 22.09 -31.71
CA HIS A 47 -21.11 20.97 -32.46
C HIS A 47 -20.59 19.88 -31.54
N ILE A 48 -19.91 20.25 -30.46
CA ILE A 48 -19.39 19.31 -29.46
C ILE A 48 -20.55 18.66 -28.69
N LEU A 49 -21.49 19.44 -28.19
CA LEU A 49 -22.57 18.95 -27.30
C LEU A 49 -23.62 18.11 -28.02
N ASN A 50 -23.89 18.40 -29.29
CA ASN A 50 -24.91 17.68 -30.06
C ASN A 50 -24.39 16.37 -30.65
N ASN A 51 -23.06 16.12 -30.64
CA ASN A 51 -22.46 14.90 -31.15
C ASN A 51 -21.76 14.14 -30.00
N ARG A 52 -22.38 13.05 -29.54
CA ARG A 52 -21.94 12.27 -28.39
C ARG A 52 -20.47 11.78 -28.49
N PRO A 53 -20.01 11.15 -29.60
CA PRO A 53 -18.61 10.76 -29.74
C PRO A 53 -17.65 11.95 -29.58
N LEU A 54 -17.93 13.07 -30.24
CA LEU A 54 -17.09 14.27 -30.15
C LEU A 54 -17.07 14.89 -28.75
N ARG A 55 -18.21 14.84 -28.06
CA ARG A 55 -18.31 15.27 -26.66
C ARG A 55 -17.46 14.43 -25.72
N ASN A 56 -17.51 13.09 -25.85
CA ASN A 56 -16.72 12.20 -25.02
C ASN A 56 -15.22 12.38 -25.28
N GLU A 57 -14.83 12.50 -26.54
CA GLU A 57 -13.45 12.80 -26.91
C GLU A 57 -12.98 14.15 -26.37
N PHE A 58 -13.84 15.19 -26.46
CA PHE A 58 -13.56 16.50 -25.88
C PHE A 58 -13.32 16.42 -24.39
N ILE A 59 -14.21 15.75 -23.63
CA ILE A 59 -14.08 15.65 -22.19
C ILE A 59 -12.83 14.83 -21.82
N SER A 60 -12.58 13.72 -22.49
CA SER A 60 -11.38 12.91 -22.27
C SER A 60 -10.10 13.71 -22.52
N SER A 61 -10.03 14.45 -23.63
CA SER A 61 -8.88 15.29 -23.94
C SER A 61 -8.73 16.48 -22.98
N LEU A 62 -9.85 17.06 -22.54
CA LEU A 62 -9.86 18.12 -21.53
C LEU A 62 -9.31 17.58 -20.20
N LEU A 63 -9.78 16.44 -19.76
CA LEU A 63 -9.34 15.79 -18.52
C LEU A 63 -7.86 15.42 -18.57
N ASN A 64 -7.42 14.75 -19.62
CA ASN A 64 -6.02 14.36 -19.78
C ASN A 64 -5.07 15.55 -19.83
N ARG A 65 -5.48 16.63 -20.51
CA ARG A 65 -4.65 17.84 -20.62
C ARG A 65 -4.53 18.60 -19.31
N ILE A 66 -5.63 18.71 -18.59
CA ILE A 66 -5.65 19.38 -17.29
C ILE A 66 -4.97 18.51 -16.25
N GLY A 67 -5.10 17.19 -16.28
CA GLY A 67 -4.35 16.27 -15.44
C GLY A 67 -2.85 16.54 -15.48
N MET A 68 -2.26 16.75 -16.66
CA MET A 68 -0.84 17.08 -16.79
C MET A 68 -0.45 18.47 -16.24
N VAL A 69 -1.33 19.47 -16.32
CA VAL A 69 -1.07 20.81 -15.77
C VAL A 69 -1.34 20.86 -14.26
N TYR A 70 -2.32 20.10 -13.80
CA TYR A 70 -2.80 20.10 -12.41
C TYR A 70 -1.92 19.34 -11.44
N VAL A 71 -1.21 18.30 -11.85
CA VAL A 71 -0.18 17.64 -11.03
C VAL A 71 0.88 18.63 -10.54
N ARG A 72 1.07 19.76 -11.23
CA ARG A 72 1.97 20.83 -10.79
C ARG A 72 1.35 21.89 -9.87
N ASN A 73 0.01 21.92 -9.78
CA ASN A 73 -0.73 22.96 -9.04
C ASN A 73 -1.68 22.36 -7.98
N ASN A 74 -1.38 21.17 -7.45
CA ASN A 74 -2.18 20.57 -6.39
C ASN A 74 -2.33 21.54 -5.21
N VAL A 75 -3.56 21.74 -4.77
CA VAL A 75 -3.90 22.58 -3.62
C VAL A 75 -3.33 21.96 -2.33
N TRP A 76 -3.17 20.66 -2.33
CA TRP A 76 -2.51 19.91 -1.26
C TRP A 76 -1.51 18.92 -1.86
N TYR A 77 -0.33 18.89 -1.30
CA TYR A 77 0.77 18.02 -1.73
C TYR A 77 1.10 17.01 -0.63
N ASN A 78 1.18 15.75 -1.01
CA ASN A 78 1.62 14.70 -0.11
C ASN A 78 3.15 14.80 0.09
N GLU A 79 3.59 15.26 1.27
CA GLU A 79 5.02 15.39 1.60
C GLU A 79 5.75 14.06 1.57
N LEU A 80 5.04 12.95 1.78
CA LEU A 80 5.61 11.60 1.72
C LEU A 80 5.76 11.06 0.29
N SER A 81 5.19 11.71 -0.72
CA SER A 81 5.26 11.29 -2.13
C SER A 81 6.69 11.20 -2.67
N GLU A 82 7.63 11.95 -2.10
CA GLU A 82 9.06 11.86 -2.47
C GLU A 82 9.70 10.50 -2.13
N PHE A 83 9.08 9.71 -1.25
CA PHE A 83 9.54 8.37 -0.89
C PHE A 83 9.03 7.29 -1.82
N LYS A 84 8.17 7.63 -2.78
CA LYS A 84 7.71 6.69 -3.82
C LYS A 84 8.87 6.29 -4.74
N ARG A 85 8.90 5.03 -5.14
CA ARG A 85 9.92 4.47 -6.05
C ARG A 85 9.57 4.68 -7.53
N GLY A 86 8.44 5.34 -7.83
CA GLY A 86 7.94 5.57 -9.18
C GLY A 86 6.92 4.52 -9.63
N MET A 87 6.71 4.41 -10.95
CA MET A 87 5.72 3.51 -11.53
C MET A 87 6.34 2.17 -11.92
N LEU A 88 5.65 1.08 -11.62
CA LEU A 88 6.01 -0.26 -12.07
C LEU A 88 5.70 -0.39 -13.56
N ASN A 89 6.71 -0.63 -14.37
CA ASN A 89 6.53 -0.77 -15.82
C ASN A 89 5.86 -2.10 -16.19
N PHE A 90 6.13 -3.16 -15.42
CA PHE A 90 5.59 -4.51 -15.63
C PHE A 90 5.48 -5.24 -14.29
N GLY A 91 4.40 -6.01 -14.15
CA GLY A 91 4.16 -6.82 -12.96
C GLY A 91 3.47 -6.07 -11.83
N ASP A 92 3.10 -6.81 -10.81
CA ASP A 92 2.36 -6.38 -9.63
C ASP A 92 3.16 -6.54 -8.32
N THR A 93 4.43 -6.91 -8.44
CA THR A 93 5.29 -7.28 -7.31
C THR A 93 6.63 -6.56 -7.35
N ILE A 94 7.14 -6.24 -6.15
CA ILE A 94 8.49 -5.74 -5.94
C ILE A 94 9.22 -6.77 -5.08
N GLU A 95 10.36 -7.26 -5.54
CA GLU A 95 11.22 -8.16 -4.80
C GLU A 95 12.42 -7.40 -4.26
N GLU A 96 12.65 -7.52 -2.94
CA GLU A 96 13.85 -7.02 -2.27
C GLU A 96 14.72 -8.20 -1.85
N ILE A 97 15.99 -8.18 -2.24
CA ILE A 97 16.96 -9.21 -1.89
C ILE A 97 18.08 -8.57 -1.07
N ASN A 98 18.33 -9.10 0.11
CA ASN A 98 19.45 -8.71 0.95
C ASN A 98 20.42 -9.88 1.12
N VAL A 99 21.70 -9.60 0.93
CA VAL A 99 22.78 -10.59 1.01
C VAL A 99 23.60 -10.35 2.26
N GLY A 100 23.73 -11.37 3.09
CA GLY A 100 24.51 -11.33 4.32
C GLY A 100 26.03 -11.26 4.08
N LEU A 101 26.76 -11.02 5.15
CA LEU A 101 28.21 -10.95 5.10
C LEU A 101 28.85 -12.34 5.03
N VAL A 102 29.84 -12.48 4.17
CA VAL A 102 30.69 -13.67 4.12
C VAL A 102 31.75 -13.59 5.21
N LYS A 103 31.89 -14.66 5.98
CA LYS A 103 32.91 -14.76 7.03
C LYS A 103 34.29 -15.03 6.41
N ALA A 104 35.27 -14.23 6.78
CA ALA A 104 36.68 -14.51 6.41
C ALA A 104 37.15 -15.82 7.07
N ARG A 105 37.92 -16.60 6.34
CA ARG A 105 38.60 -17.78 6.83
C ARG A 105 40.08 -17.52 6.90
N HIS A 106 40.75 -18.04 7.95
CA HIS A 106 42.18 -17.92 8.08
C HIS A 106 42.88 -18.85 7.09
N TYR A 107 43.97 -18.37 6.53
CA TYR A 107 44.81 -19.16 5.65
C TYR A 107 45.42 -20.30 6.45
N SER A 108 45.29 -21.53 5.99
CA SER A 108 45.98 -22.69 6.54
C SER A 108 47.00 -23.19 5.54
N HIS A 109 48.18 -23.63 6.02
CA HIS A 109 49.23 -24.26 5.21
C HIS A 109 49.06 -25.78 5.17
N ASP A 110 48.04 -26.32 5.88
CA ASP A 110 47.73 -27.76 5.85
C ASP A 110 47.06 -28.10 4.49
N ARG A 111 47.69 -29.01 3.77
CA ARG A 111 47.29 -29.44 2.44
C ARG A 111 45.92 -30.14 2.46
N ASP A 112 45.65 -30.97 3.46
CA ASP A 112 44.39 -31.68 3.58
C ASP A 112 43.24 -30.76 3.92
N TYR A 113 43.50 -29.65 4.63
CA TYR A 113 42.52 -28.60 4.91
C TYR A 113 42.23 -27.80 3.65
N LEU A 114 43.25 -27.42 2.89
CA LEU A 114 43.09 -26.66 1.64
C LEU A 114 42.30 -27.46 0.57
N GLU A 115 42.59 -28.78 0.44
CA GLU A 115 41.89 -29.63 -0.52
C GLU A 115 40.41 -29.77 -0.15
N ARG A 116 40.06 -29.85 1.13
CA ARG A 116 38.66 -29.85 1.60
C ARG A 116 37.96 -28.53 1.40
N GLU A 117 38.65 -27.41 1.60
CA GLU A 117 38.07 -26.08 1.40
C GLU A 117 37.81 -25.77 -0.08
N ILE A 118 38.67 -26.24 -1.01
CA ILE A 118 38.48 -26.06 -2.46
C ILE A 118 37.18 -26.73 -2.94
N PHE A 119 36.81 -27.87 -2.38
CA PHE A 119 35.59 -28.61 -2.72
C PHE A 119 34.43 -28.37 -1.75
N GLY A 120 34.66 -27.54 -0.72
CA GLY A 120 33.65 -27.16 0.26
C GLY A 120 32.59 -26.24 -0.34
N ARG A 121 31.32 -26.47 0.03
CA ARG A 121 30.23 -25.57 -0.31
C ARG A 121 30.15 -24.44 0.71
N HIS A 122 30.21 -23.21 0.23
CA HIS A 122 30.14 -22.01 1.04
C HIS A 122 28.84 -21.26 0.71
N ASP A 123 27.84 -21.46 1.54
CA ASP A 123 26.55 -20.80 1.39
C ASP A 123 26.62 -19.37 1.94
N ILE A 124 26.04 -18.44 1.21
CA ILE A 124 25.85 -17.04 1.63
C ILE A 124 24.44 -16.93 2.20
N ASP A 125 24.30 -16.22 3.30
CA ASP A 125 22.99 -15.90 3.86
C ASP A 125 22.27 -14.90 2.96
N VAL A 126 21.11 -15.27 2.42
CA VAL A 126 20.31 -14.44 1.54
C VAL A 126 18.89 -14.41 2.07
N ALA A 127 18.37 -13.21 2.27
CA ALA A 127 16.98 -12.99 2.65
C ALA A 127 16.26 -12.22 1.54
N ALA A 128 15.04 -12.62 1.21
CA ALA A 128 14.20 -11.95 0.23
C ALA A 128 12.86 -11.53 0.86
N ALA A 129 12.34 -10.40 0.42
CA ALA A 129 11.00 -9.93 0.76
C ALA A 129 10.25 -9.59 -0.52
N ILE A 130 8.99 -10.01 -0.60
CA ILE A 130 8.12 -9.77 -1.76
C ILE A 130 6.98 -8.85 -1.33
N HIS A 131 6.80 -7.77 -2.08
CA HIS A 131 5.75 -6.78 -1.88
C HIS A 131 4.81 -6.82 -3.08
N LYS A 132 3.51 -6.92 -2.83
CA LYS A 132 2.47 -7.01 -3.87
C LYS A 132 1.59 -5.77 -3.85
N VAL A 133 0.89 -5.53 -4.95
CA VAL A 133 -0.17 -4.52 -5.00
C VAL A 133 -1.18 -4.84 -3.90
N ASN A 134 -1.47 -3.85 -3.07
CA ASN A 134 -2.36 -3.96 -1.91
C ASN A 134 -3.31 -2.76 -1.77
N ARG A 135 -3.23 -1.79 -2.68
CA ARG A 135 -4.19 -0.71 -2.82
C ARG A 135 -4.72 -0.71 -4.24
N GLU A 136 -6.05 -0.86 -4.40
CA GLU A 136 -6.77 -0.84 -5.67
C GLU A 136 -8.01 0.04 -5.50
N ASP A 137 -7.81 1.36 -5.51
CA ASP A 137 -8.88 2.32 -5.28
C ASP A 137 -9.37 2.96 -6.58
N TYR A 138 -10.62 3.41 -6.58
CA TYR A 138 -11.15 4.26 -7.63
C TYR A 138 -11.97 5.41 -7.06
N TYR A 139 -11.87 6.57 -7.70
CA TYR A 139 -12.56 7.80 -7.31
C TYR A 139 -13.57 8.20 -8.37
N PRO A 140 -14.88 8.03 -8.10
CA PRO A 140 -15.92 8.34 -9.07
C PRO A 140 -16.30 9.83 -9.04
N VAL A 141 -16.46 10.43 -10.22
CA VAL A 141 -17.07 11.75 -10.40
C VAL A 141 -18.10 11.71 -11.50
N THR A 142 -19.30 12.21 -11.20
CA THR A 142 -20.40 12.27 -12.16
C THR A 142 -20.53 13.67 -12.74
N VAL A 143 -20.56 13.75 -14.05
CA VAL A 143 -20.74 14.99 -14.81
C VAL A 143 -22.11 14.98 -15.50
N ASP A 144 -22.90 16.03 -15.22
CA ASP A 144 -24.18 16.29 -15.86
C ASP A 144 -24.00 17.16 -17.12
N ASP A 145 -24.73 16.85 -18.18
CA ASP A 145 -24.78 17.62 -19.42
C ASP A 145 -25.10 19.10 -19.21
N ASN A 146 -25.94 19.42 -18.21
CA ASN A 146 -26.30 20.80 -17.92
C ASN A 146 -25.13 21.60 -17.31
N THR A 147 -24.34 20.96 -16.46
CA THR A 147 -23.13 21.55 -15.88
C THR A 147 -22.11 21.85 -16.95
N LEU A 148 -21.90 20.92 -17.89
CA LEU A 148 -21.02 21.13 -19.04
C LEU A 148 -21.52 22.26 -19.96
N ARG A 149 -22.85 22.34 -20.23
CA ARG A 149 -23.43 23.45 -21.01
C ARG A 149 -23.21 24.81 -20.37
N ARG A 150 -23.35 24.90 -19.04
CA ARG A 150 -23.07 26.16 -18.29
C ARG A 150 -21.60 26.55 -18.40
N ALA A 151 -20.68 25.58 -18.36
CA ALA A 151 -19.25 25.83 -18.52
C ALA A 151 -18.90 26.50 -19.86
N PHE A 152 -19.67 26.25 -20.93
CA PHE A 152 -19.47 26.92 -22.22
C PHE A 152 -20.06 28.33 -22.28
N LEU A 153 -20.99 28.69 -21.37
CA LEU A 153 -21.65 29.97 -21.36
C LEU A 153 -20.84 31.04 -20.63
N ASP A 154 -19.96 30.66 -19.71
CA ASP A 154 -19.09 31.58 -18.97
C ASP A 154 -17.69 31.58 -19.56
N ASP A 155 -17.04 32.75 -19.62
CA ASP A 155 -15.67 32.93 -20.17
C ASP A 155 -14.61 32.07 -19.39
N THR A 156 -14.84 31.78 -18.11
CA THR A 156 -13.98 30.96 -17.24
C THR A 156 -14.57 29.61 -16.97
N GLY A 157 -15.78 29.32 -17.42
CA GLY A 157 -16.58 28.16 -17.00
C GLY A 157 -15.95 26.81 -17.32
N LEU A 158 -15.22 26.66 -18.43
CA LEU A 158 -14.53 25.42 -18.76
C LEU A 158 -13.37 25.15 -17.81
N ASN A 159 -12.66 26.19 -17.39
CA ASN A 159 -11.56 26.05 -16.43
C ASN A 159 -12.10 25.69 -15.04
N ASP A 160 -13.17 26.37 -14.60
CA ASP A 160 -13.80 26.10 -13.30
C ASP A 160 -14.42 24.70 -13.26
N PHE A 161 -15.07 24.27 -14.37
CA PHE A 161 -15.60 22.92 -14.52
C PHE A 161 -14.50 21.86 -14.43
N ALA A 162 -13.43 22.06 -15.17
CA ALA A 162 -12.31 21.15 -15.15
C ALA A 162 -11.65 21.07 -13.75
N GLN A 163 -11.56 22.20 -13.05
CA GLN A 163 -11.08 22.24 -11.66
C GLN A 163 -11.94 21.40 -10.73
N GLN A 164 -13.25 21.50 -10.83
CA GLN A 164 -14.17 20.74 -9.98
C GLN A 164 -14.11 19.24 -10.25
N VAL A 165 -14.02 18.84 -11.53
CA VAL A 165 -14.07 17.43 -11.93
C VAL A 165 -12.77 16.70 -11.68
N ILE A 166 -11.63 17.39 -11.79
CA ILE A 166 -10.30 16.75 -11.68
C ILE A 166 -9.70 16.93 -10.30
N ASN A 167 -9.82 18.13 -9.69
CA ASN A 167 -9.17 18.40 -8.41
C ASN A 167 -9.73 17.53 -7.28
N ALA A 168 -11.02 17.25 -7.27
CA ALA A 168 -11.62 16.49 -6.20
C ALA A 168 -11.07 15.07 -6.13
N PRO A 169 -11.08 14.25 -7.21
CA PRO A 169 -10.50 12.91 -7.18
C PRO A 169 -9.01 12.90 -6.89
N THR A 170 -8.23 13.78 -7.56
CA THR A 170 -6.78 13.82 -7.42
C THR A 170 -6.35 14.25 -6.02
N THR A 171 -7.05 15.23 -5.43
CA THR A 171 -6.76 15.67 -4.05
C THR A 171 -7.16 14.59 -3.04
N SER A 172 -8.29 13.90 -3.26
CA SER A 172 -8.73 12.79 -2.42
C SER A 172 -7.73 11.63 -2.48
N ASP A 173 -7.29 11.27 -3.67
CA ASP A 173 -6.29 10.23 -3.89
C ASP A 173 -4.96 10.56 -3.19
N ALA A 174 -4.45 11.79 -3.36
CA ALA A 174 -3.21 12.22 -2.69
C ALA A 174 -3.35 12.22 -1.16
N TRP A 175 -4.55 12.58 -0.64
CA TRP A 175 -4.83 12.54 0.79
C TRP A 175 -4.89 11.11 1.32
N ASP A 176 -5.57 10.21 0.64
CA ASP A 176 -5.67 8.80 1.02
C ASP A 176 -4.29 8.12 0.93
N GLU A 177 -3.51 8.40 -0.11
CA GLU A 177 -2.12 7.93 -0.22
C GLU A 177 -1.29 8.35 1.00
N TYR A 178 -1.37 9.62 1.42
CA TYR A 178 -0.70 10.10 2.62
C TYR A 178 -1.13 9.31 3.87
N LEU A 179 -2.44 9.09 4.05
CA LEU A 179 -2.96 8.34 5.19
C LEU A 179 -2.50 6.87 5.16
N TYR A 180 -2.43 6.24 4.00
CA TYR A 180 -1.90 4.89 3.88
C TYR A 180 -0.39 4.85 4.19
N MET A 181 0.37 5.82 3.68
CA MET A 181 1.81 5.89 3.93
C MET A 181 2.12 6.14 5.42
N THR A 182 1.35 6.96 6.12
CA THR A 182 1.53 7.16 7.57
C THR A 182 1.16 5.91 8.37
N ARG A 183 0.17 5.14 7.93
CA ARG A 183 -0.22 3.87 8.57
C ARG A 183 0.82 2.76 8.40
N ILE A 184 1.74 2.87 7.44
CA ILE A 184 2.84 1.91 7.30
C ILE A 184 3.60 1.77 8.62
N PHE A 185 3.83 2.86 9.35
CA PHE A 185 4.56 2.82 10.63
C PHE A 185 3.87 1.91 11.65
N SER A 186 2.58 2.11 11.87
CA SER A 186 1.82 1.30 12.83
C SER A 186 1.65 -0.15 12.37
N ALA A 187 1.40 -0.38 11.08
CA ALA A 187 1.27 -1.72 10.53
C ALA A 187 2.58 -2.51 10.64
N PHE A 188 3.71 -1.85 10.35
CA PHE A 188 5.02 -2.48 10.48
C PHE A 188 5.37 -2.76 11.96
N ASP A 189 5.09 -1.84 12.89
CA ASP A 189 5.32 -2.06 14.32
C ASP A 189 4.51 -3.25 14.84
N ASN A 190 3.27 -3.38 14.41
CA ASN A 190 2.42 -4.52 14.77
C ASN A 190 2.97 -5.85 14.25
N LYS A 191 3.55 -5.85 13.05
CA LYS A 191 4.07 -7.07 12.42
C LYS A 191 5.45 -7.46 12.94
N TYR A 192 6.36 -6.49 13.10
CA TYR A 192 7.79 -6.76 13.31
C TYR A 192 8.33 -6.25 14.64
N HIS A 193 7.60 -5.41 15.38
CA HIS A 193 8.02 -4.77 16.63
C HIS A 193 9.39 -4.09 16.53
N PHE A 194 9.41 -2.79 16.35
CA PHE A 194 10.64 -2.02 16.15
C PHE A 194 11.57 -1.99 17.36
N TRP A 195 12.83 -1.66 17.08
CA TRP A 195 13.72 -1.19 18.12
C TRP A 195 13.15 0.09 18.73
N ASN A 196 12.63 -0.04 19.95
CA ASN A 196 12.11 1.09 20.71
C ASN A 196 13.19 1.65 21.63
N VAL A 197 13.39 2.95 21.58
CA VAL A 197 14.24 3.70 22.51
C VAL A 197 13.32 4.48 23.42
N ASN A 198 13.30 4.14 24.71
CA ASN A 198 12.50 4.85 25.71
C ASN A 198 12.94 6.31 25.82
N VAL A 199 12.00 7.22 25.69
CA VAL A 199 12.21 8.68 25.84
C VAL A 199 11.06 9.28 26.64
N PRO A 200 11.27 10.39 27.35
CA PRO A 200 10.16 11.11 27.97
C PRO A 200 9.22 11.70 26.93
N ASP A 201 8.00 11.98 27.31
CA ASP A 201 7.04 12.73 26.51
C ASP A 201 7.52 14.19 26.35
N VAL A 202 7.68 14.61 25.11
CA VAL A 202 8.17 15.95 24.74
C VAL A 202 7.06 16.80 24.12
N GLY A 203 5.92 16.19 23.76
CA GLY A 203 4.76 16.85 23.18
C GLY A 203 3.95 17.67 24.18
N ALA A 204 2.63 17.66 24.00
CA ALA A 204 1.70 18.48 24.80
C ALA A 204 1.76 18.22 26.31
N ASN A 205 2.27 17.07 26.75
CA ASN A 205 2.39 16.68 28.16
C ASN A 205 3.83 16.75 28.70
N ALA A 206 4.72 17.47 28.03
CA ALA A 206 6.10 17.64 28.48
C ALA A 206 6.15 18.19 29.93
N SER A 207 6.81 17.47 30.83
CA SER A 207 6.87 17.87 32.24
C SER A 207 7.96 18.90 32.51
N THR A 208 9.04 18.89 31.70
CA THR A 208 10.20 19.79 31.86
C THR A 208 10.89 20.10 30.54
N GLY A 209 11.52 21.27 30.44
CA GLY A 209 12.35 21.62 29.26
C GLY A 209 13.57 20.75 29.05
N ASP A 210 13.91 19.86 29.98
CA ASP A 210 15.03 18.92 29.86
C ASP A 210 14.65 17.65 29.08
N ASP A 211 13.37 17.34 28.96
CA ASP A 211 12.86 16.16 28.25
C ASP A 211 13.26 16.17 26.76
N ALA A 212 13.16 17.32 26.10
CA ALA A 212 13.63 17.50 24.72
C ALA A 212 15.15 17.28 24.56
N LYS A 213 15.95 17.67 25.55
CA LYS A 213 17.39 17.41 25.55
C LYS A 213 17.71 15.92 25.67
N ILE A 214 16.91 15.19 26.46
CA ILE A 214 17.06 13.73 26.58
C ILE A 214 16.75 13.06 25.25
N LEU A 215 15.64 13.43 24.60
CA LEU A 215 15.25 12.94 23.29
C LEU A 215 16.38 13.22 22.26
N LEU A 216 16.84 14.47 22.15
CA LEU A 216 17.91 14.85 21.24
C LEU A 216 19.21 14.06 21.45
N ARG A 217 19.60 13.86 22.72
CA ARG A 217 20.78 13.06 23.08
C ARG A 217 20.63 11.62 22.62
N LYS A 218 19.46 11.00 22.82
CA LYS A 218 19.19 9.62 22.39
C LYS A 218 19.15 9.49 20.88
N ILE A 219 18.54 10.44 20.16
CA ILE A 219 18.58 10.48 18.69
C ILE A 219 20.03 10.53 18.19
N LYS A 220 20.85 11.47 18.71
CA LYS A 220 22.25 11.59 18.29
C LYS A 220 23.07 10.34 18.57
N ALA A 221 22.87 9.72 19.71
CA ALA A 221 23.53 8.47 20.06
C ALA A 221 23.16 7.34 19.09
N THR A 222 21.88 7.23 18.74
CA THR A 222 21.36 6.23 17.81
C THR A 222 21.89 6.47 16.39
N VAL A 223 21.87 7.71 15.90
CA VAL A 223 22.47 8.09 14.60
C VAL A 223 23.97 7.75 14.58
N GLY A 224 24.69 8.00 15.69
CA GLY A 224 26.11 7.63 15.81
C GLY A 224 26.33 6.12 15.74
N ASN A 225 25.47 5.32 16.35
CA ASN A 225 25.54 3.86 16.34
C ASN A 225 25.21 3.27 14.97
N LEU A 226 24.27 3.86 14.22
CA LEU A 226 23.87 3.40 12.89
C LEU A 226 24.97 3.51 11.83
N LYS A 227 26.02 4.31 12.07
CA LYS A 227 27.20 4.37 11.19
C LYS A 227 27.97 3.05 11.14
N PHE A 228 27.85 2.26 12.19
CA PHE A 228 28.53 0.97 12.30
C PHE A 228 27.59 -0.14 11.84
N MET A 229 28.14 -1.08 11.08
CA MET A 229 27.38 -2.21 10.60
C MET A 229 26.89 -3.07 11.76
N SER A 230 25.57 -3.29 11.81
CA SER A 230 24.91 -4.01 12.89
C SER A 230 23.63 -4.67 12.41
N PRO A 231 23.32 -5.91 12.83
CA PRO A 231 22.03 -6.56 12.55
C PRO A 231 20.93 -6.11 13.52
N ARG A 232 21.22 -5.13 14.38
CA ARG A 232 20.35 -4.78 15.53
C ARG A 232 19.13 -3.97 15.15
N TYR A 233 19.24 -3.12 14.11
CA TYR A 233 18.28 -2.06 13.85
C TYR A 233 17.29 -2.34 12.72
N ASN A 234 17.28 -3.54 12.17
CA ASN A 234 16.30 -3.95 11.17
C ASN A 234 15.58 -5.23 11.59
N ALA A 235 14.40 -5.44 11.02
CA ALA A 235 13.54 -6.58 11.36
C ALA A 235 14.14 -7.91 10.89
N ALA A 236 14.83 -7.92 9.76
CA ALA A 236 15.44 -9.12 9.18
C ALA A 236 16.73 -9.57 9.88
N LYS A 237 17.24 -8.77 10.85
CA LYS A 237 18.54 -9.00 11.53
C LYS A 237 19.74 -9.16 10.58
N MET A 238 19.63 -8.54 9.42
CA MET A 238 20.74 -8.49 8.46
C MET A 238 21.69 -7.33 8.81
N PRO A 239 22.99 -7.49 8.63
CA PRO A 239 23.95 -6.41 8.89
C PRO A 239 23.66 -5.20 8.01
N THR A 240 23.27 -4.09 8.62
CA THR A 240 23.02 -2.81 7.94
C THR A 240 23.75 -1.67 8.62
N SER A 241 24.08 -0.63 7.87
CA SER A 241 24.59 0.63 8.35
C SER A 241 23.96 1.76 7.54
N ALA A 242 23.85 2.94 8.13
CA ALA A 242 23.34 4.12 7.46
C ALA A 242 24.15 5.36 7.86
N ARG A 243 24.40 6.22 6.88
CA ARG A 243 25.05 7.51 7.13
C ARG A 243 24.03 8.52 7.64
N PRO A 244 24.43 9.55 8.38
CA PRO A 244 23.51 10.57 8.89
C PRO A 244 22.70 11.26 7.78
N GLU A 245 23.29 11.43 6.59
CA GLU A 245 22.66 12.06 5.43
C GLU A 245 21.59 11.20 4.78
N GLU A 246 21.63 9.88 4.98
CA GLU A 246 20.67 8.89 4.48
C GLU A 246 19.50 8.71 5.44
N LEU A 247 19.68 9.12 6.70
CA LEU A 247 18.69 8.98 7.75
C LEU A 247 17.65 10.09 7.68
N ILE A 248 16.41 9.74 7.96
CA ILE A 248 15.25 10.63 8.01
C ILE A 248 14.59 10.45 9.37
N LEU A 249 14.39 11.57 10.05
CA LEU A 249 13.64 11.63 11.31
C LEU A 249 12.22 12.09 11.02
N PHE A 250 11.26 11.20 11.24
CA PHE A 250 9.83 11.52 11.22
C PHE A 250 9.39 11.90 12.63
N THR A 251 8.77 13.05 12.78
CA THR A 251 8.34 13.55 14.09
C THR A 251 7.09 14.40 13.95
N THR A 252 6.45 14.73 15.06
CA THR A 252 5.31 15.65 15.05
C THR A 252 5.76 17.11 15.08
N PRO A 253 4.94 18.05 14.54
CA PRO A 253 5.27 19.47 14.60
C PRO A 253 5.50 19.97 16.04
N GLU A 254 4.77 19.44 17.01
CA GLU A 254 4.89 19.81 18.44
C GLU A 254 6.25 19.38 19.01
N VAL A 255 6.67 18.14 18.72
CA VAL A 255 7.96 17.62 19.15
C VAL A 255 9.11 18.35 18.44
N ASN A 256 8.96 18.63 17.12
CA ASN A 256 9.95 19.39 16.37
C ASN A 256 10.13 20.81 16.94
N ALA A 257 9.02 21.51 17.22
CA ALA A 257 9.06 22.83 17.86
C ALA A 257 9.73 22.78 19.23
N ALA A 258 9.47 21.75 20.04
CA ALA A 258 10.12 21.57 21.34
C ALA A 258 11.63 21.29 21.21
N LEU A 259 12.05 20.56 20.20
CA LEU A 259 13.48 20.32 19.88
C LEU A 259 14.16 21.63 19.48
N ASP A 260 13.53 22.46 18.64
CA ASP A 260 14.10 23.73 18.18
C ASP A 260 14.21 24.76 19.31
N VAL A 261 13.18 24.92 20.12
CA VAL A 261 13.19 25.89 21.26
C VAL A 261 14.27 25.51 22.28
N ASN A 262 14.43 24.23 22.58
CA ASN A 262 15.44 23.78 23.53
C ASN A 262 16.86 23.77 22.94
N ALA A 263 17.01 23.67 21.62
CA ALA A 263 18.27 23.89 20.93
C ALA A 263 18.70 25.35 20.97
N LEU A 264 17.74 26.29 20.83
CA LEU A 264 17.97 27.75 20.97
C LEU A 264 18.33 28.15 22.41
N ALA A 265 17.79 27.48 23.43
CA ALA A 265 18.14 27.73 24.84
C ALA A 265 19.60 27.29 25.17
N ALA A 266 20.20 26.44 24.38
CA ALA A 266 21.62 26.05 24.48
C ALA A 266 22.55 26.99 23.65
N LEU A 267 22.34 28.26 23.68
CA LEU A 267 22.72 29.37 22.80
C LEU A 267 24.22 29.60 22.51
N PHE A 268 25.14 28.71 22.90
CA PHE A 268 26.56 28.88 22.61
C PHE A 268 27.17 27.87 21.64
N ASN A 269 26.39 26.92 21.07
CA ASN A 269 26.89 25.95 20.09
C ASN A 269 25.74 25.46 19.16
N ILE A 270 25.21 26.36 18.34
CA ILE A 270 24.09 26.10 17.43
C ILE A 270 24.33 24.87 16.53
N ASP A 271 25.55 24.71 15.99
CA ASP A 271 25.87 23.56 15.12
C ASP A 271 25.92 22.20 15.84
N ARG A 272 26.15 22.20 17.15
CA ARG A 272 26.13 20.98 17.97
C ARG A 272 24.75 20.59 18.47
N ALA A 273 23.80 21.52 18.47
CA ALA A 273 22.43 21.28 18.92
C ALA A 273 21.54 20.70 17.82
N LYS A 274 21.86 20.93 16.55
CA LYS A 274 21.06 20.43 15.41
C LYS A 274 20.97 18.90 15.37
N VAL A 275 19.79 18.41 15.00
CA VAL A 275 19.59 17.02 14.62
C VAL A 275 20.41 16.76 13.36
N PRO A 276 21.28 15.74 13.33
CA PRO A 276 22.19 15.52 12.19
C PRO A 276 21.52 14.86 10.98
N THR A 277 20.20 14.77 10.95
CA THR A 277 19.40 14.09 9.93
C THR A 277 18.34 15.02 9.39
N ARG A 278 17.81 14.70 8.23
CA ARG A 278 16.64 15.37 7.66
C ARG A 278 15.40 15.11 8.54
N ILE A 279 14.58 16.13 8.76
CA ILE A 279 13.34 16.04 9.52
C ILE A 279 12.15 16.12 8.56
N VAL A 280 11.17 15.25 8.75
CA VAL A 280 9.88 15.24 8.07
C VAL A 280 8.78 15.24 9.14
N GLU A 281 7.84 16.16 9.03
CA GLU A 281 6.77 16.32 10.00
C GLU A 281 5.53 15.50 9.59
N ILE A 282 4.96 14.76 10.54
CA ILE A 282 3.71 14.03 10.40
C ILE A 282 2.79 14.48 11.54
N ARG A 283 1.51 14.69 11.25
CA ARG A 283 0.56 15.08 12.30
C ARG A 283 0.41 13.98 13.33
N ASN A 284 0.27 14.37 14.59
CA ASN A 284 0.13 13.45 15.71
C ASN A 284 -1.07 12.51 15.53
N GLU A 285 -2.17 13.02 14.99
CA GLU A 285 -3.41 12.27 14.72
C GLU A 285 -3.23 11.16 13.68
N ASP A 286 -2.28 11.32 12.74
CA ASP A 286 -2.05 10.39 11.64
C ASP A 286 -1.10 9.26 12.03
N ILE A 287 -0.35 9.37 13.14
CA ILE A 287 0.63 8.35 13.56
C ILE A 287 -0.03 7.10 14.14
N ALA A 288 -1.28 7.13 14.58
CA ALA A 288 -2.05 5.98 15.09
C ALA A 288 -1.30 5.08 16.11
N MET A 289 -0.36 5.65 16.88
CA MET A 289 0.45 4.97 17.89
C MET A 289 0.65 5.87 19.11
N GLU A 290 0.31 5.37 20.31
CA GLU A 290 0.41 6.14 21.53
C GLU A 290 1.85 6.29 22.03
N GLY A 291 2.18 7.49 22.53
CA GLY A 291 3.45 7.79 23.19
C GLY A 291 4.65 7.86 22.25
N VAL A 292 4.47 7.83 20.95
CA VAL A 292 5.56 7.97 19.99
C VAL A 292 5.95 9.43 19.81
N GLN A 293 7.25 9.70 19.92
CA GLN A 293 7.82 11.04 19.76
C GLN A 293 8.49 11.21 18.40
N ALA A 294 9.14 10.17 17.90
CA ALA A 294 9.80 10.19 16.58
C ALA A 294 10.07 8.79 16.06
N PHE A 295 10.24 8.69 14.73
CA PHE A 295 10.78 7.53 14.03
C PHE A 295 12.06 7.92 13.30
N LEU A 296 13.05 7.02 13.30
CA LEU A 296 14.30 7.19 12.56
C LEU A 296 14.47 6.02 11.60
N THR A 297 14.56 6.33 10.30
CA THR A 297 14.73 5.33 9.24
C THR A 297 15.46 5.91 8.04
N THR A 298 15.61 5.13 6.97
CA THR A 298 16.15 5.57 5.67
C THR A 298 15.03 5.67 4.63
N LYS A 299 15.30 6.31 3.49
CA LYS A 299 14.36 6.36 2.36
C LYS A 299 13.93 4.97 1.89
N ASP A 300 14.84 3.99 1.96
CA ASP A 300 14.60 2.61 1.49
C ASP A 300 13.56 1.86 2.33
N PHE A 301 13.22 2.38 3.52
CA PHE A 301 12.14 1.83 4.33
C PHE A 301 10.81 1.80 3.57
N PHE A 302 10.52 2.83 2.79
CA PHE A 302 9.29 2.90 2.02
C PHE A 302 9.40 2.10 0.72
N VAL A 303 8.59 1.06 0.61
CA VAL A 303 8.40 0.29 -0.62
C VAL A 303 7.05 0.66 -1.18
N VAL A 304 6.99 1.86 -1.78
CA VAL A 304 5.76 2.42 -2.35
C VAL A 304 5.98 2.69 -3.83
N ALA A 305 5.13 2.13 -4.67
CA ALA A 305 5.20 2.30 -6.11
C ALA A 305 3.83 2.21 -6.77
N ASP A 306 3.58 3.10 -7.74
CA ASP A 306 2.36 3.06 -8.54
C ASP A 306 2.42 1.87 -9.51
N ASN A 307 1.34 1.12 -9.59
CA ASN A 307 1.15 0.07 -10.58
C ASN A 307 0.33 0.58 -11.76
N SER A 308 -0.80 1.23 -11.49
CA SER A 308 -1.67 1.83 -12.51
C SER A 308 -2.27 3.13 -12.00
N LEU A 309 -2.23 4.15 -12.85
CA LEU A 309 -2.94 5.42 -12.63
C LEU A 309 -3.62 5.80 -13.94
N GLU A 310 -4.91 5.51 -14.04
CA GLU A 310 -5.66 5.74 -15.28
C GLU A 310 -7.07 6.27 -15.01
N THR A 311 -7.64 6.92 -16.02
CA THR A 311 -9.00 7.44 -15.96
C THR A 311 -9.87 6.74 -16.97
N THR A 312 -10.99 6.18 -16.51
CA THR A 312 -12.02 5.61 -17.37
C THR A 312 -13.32 6.41 -17.29
N SER A 313 -14.19 6.25 -18.28
CA SER A 313 -15.48 6.94 -18.26
C SER A 313 -16.58 6.08 -18.84
N GLU A 314 -17.79 6.17 -18.24
CA GLU A 314 -18.98 5.47 -18.70
C GLU A 314 -20.20 6.40 -18.70
N PHE A 315 -20.98 6.35 -19.78
CA PHE A 315 -22.19 7.14 -19.92
C PHE A 315 -23.42 6.34 -19.49
N ASN A 316 -24.19 6.93 -18.58
CA ASN A 316 -25.49 6.39 -18.20
C ASN A 316 -26.59 6.98 -19.09
N PRO A 317 -27.23 6.17 -19.99
CA PRO A 317 -28.24 6.67 -20.92
C PRO A 317 -29.56 7.06 -20.24
N VAL A 318 -29.83 6.55 -19.05
CA VAL A 318 -31.08 6.83 -18.32
C VAL A 318 -30.99 8.21 -17.64
N SER A 319 -29.91 8.48 -16.91
CA SER A 319 -29.71 9.75 -16.22
C SER A 319 -29.11 10.82 -17.13
N ARG A 320 -28.57 10.46 -18.31
CA ARG A 320 -27.84 11.32 -19.24
C ARG A 320 -26.61 11.98 -18.63
N MET A 321 -25.99 11.29 -17.67
CA MET A 321 -24.77 11.71 -16.99
C MET A 321 -23.61 10.84 -17.42
N THR A 322 -22.38 11.37 -17.37
CA THR A 322 -21.15 10.61 -17.60
C THR A 322 -20.43 10.46 -16.27
N ASN A 323 -20.12 9.22 -15.91
CA ASN A 323 -19.30 8.92 -14.76
C ASN A 323 -17.83 8.81 -15.20
N TYR A 324 -16.96 9.47 -14.50
CA TYR A 324 -15.51 9.39 -14.64
C TYR A 324 -14.97 8.69 -13.41
N PHE A 325 -14.01 7.80 -13.60
CA PHE A 325 -13.37 7.04 -12.55
C PHE A 325 -11.86 7.25 -12.67
N LEU A 326 -11.24 7.80 -11.65
CA LEU A 326 -9.80 7.78 -11.49
C LEU A 326 -9.44 6.48 -10.77
N HIS A 327 -8.71 5.59 -11.42
CA HIS A 327 -8.21 4.35 -10.84
C HIS A 327 -6.78 4.54 -10.41
N HIS A 328 -6.46 4.14 -9.18
CA HIS A 328 -5.10 4.19 -8.65
C HIS A 328 -4.77 2.87 -7.94
N TRP A 329 -3.83 2.13 -8.50
CA TRP A 329 -3.33 0.88 -7.95
C TRP A 329 -1.89 1.04 -7.54
N GLU A 330 -1.57 0.65 -6.30
CA GLU A 330 -0.25 0.85 -5.71
C GLU A 330 0.20 -0.35 -4.88
N VAL A 331 1.52 -0.48 -4.79
CA VAL A 331 2.18 -1.23 -3.72
C VAL A 331 2.48 -0.25 -2.60
N ILE A 332 1.93 -0.47 -1.41
CA ILE A 332 2.21 0.33 -0.21
C ILE A 332 2.72 -0.61 0.87
N SER A 333 4.03 -0.62 1.10
CA SER A 333 4.69 -1.54 2.00
C SER A 333 5.95 -0.93 2.62
N ALA A 334 6.57 -1.66 3.55
CA ALA A 334 7.82 -1.28 4.18
C ALA A 334 8.85 -2.39 4.07
N SER A 335 10.12 -1.99 3.87
CA SER A 335 11.25 -2.92 3.80
C SER A 335 11.62 -3.46 5.19
N PRO A 336 11.69 -4.78 5.39
CA PRO A 336 12.17 -5.37 6.63
C PRO A 336 13.69 -5.25 6.80
N PHE A 337 14.41 -4.84 5.74
CA PHE A 337 15.87 -4.72 5.72
C PHE A 337 16.35 -3.33 6.11
N ALA A 338 15.52 -2.31 5.96
CA ALA A 338 15.84 -0.94 6.34
C ALA A 338 15.95 -0.81 7.87
N PRO A 339 16.89 0.03 8.38
CA PRO A 339 16.91 0.33 9.80
C PRO A 339 15.66 1.11 10.19
N PHE A 340 15.02 0.70 11.27
CA PHE A 340 13.87 1.39 11.80
C PHE A 340 13.88 1.45 13.33
N ILE A 341 13.91 2.65 13.87
CA ILE A 341 13.97 2.92 15.29
C ILE A 341 12.81 3.81 15.69
N LYS A 342 12.09 3.42 16.73
CA LYS A 342 11.01 4.17 17.35
C LYS A 342 11.49 4.80 18.65
N PHE A 343 11.25 6.09 18.82
CA PHE A 343 11.45 6.81 20.07
C PHE A 343 10.08 7.02 20.71
N SER A 344 9.84 6.35 21.84
CA SER A 344 8.55 6.44 22.50
C SER A 344 8.68 6.40 24.03
N THR A 345 7.59 6.71 24.71
CA THR A 345 7.50 6.62 26.19
C THR A 345 7.46 5.18 26.71
N GLN A 346 7.35 4.20 25.82
CA GLN A 346 7.36 2.79 26.18
C GLN A 346 8.76 2.29 26.55
N ALA A 347 8.84 1.21 27.33
CA ALA A 347 10.11 0.60 27.69
C ALA A 347 10.93 0.17 26.47
N ASP A 348 12.26 0.18 26.59
CA ASP A 348 13.16 -0.30 25.55
C ASP A 348 12.82 -1.76 25.19
N THR A 349 12.43 -1.99 23.96
CA THR A 349 12.16 -3.34 23.46
C THR A 349 13.00 -3.59 22.21
N PRO A 350 13.80 -4.66 22.20
CA PRO A 350 14.48 -5.04 20.95
C PRO A 350 13.44 -5.46 19.92
N PRO A 351 13.68 -5.22 18.60
CA PRO A 351 12.81 -5.72 17.57
C PRO A 351 12.70 -7.25 17.68
N SER A 352 11.49 -7.74 17.57
CA SER A 352 11.29 -9.19 17.43
C SER A 352 11.96 -9.66 16.14
N PRO A 353 12.65 -10.81 16.16
CA PRO A 353 13.10 -11.42 14.91
C PRO A 353 11.87 -11.67 14.05
N ILE A 354 12.01 -11.49 12.73
CA ILE A 354 11.08 -12.09 11.79
C ILE A 354 11.06 -13.59 12.14
N LYS A 355 9.98 -14.06 12.69
CA LYS A 355 9.76 -15.49 12.85
C LYS A 355 9.42 -16.01 11.45
N ILE A 356 10.44 -16.35 10.68
CA ILE A 356 10.22 -17.27 9.57
C ILE A 356 9.78 -18.55 10.23
N ALA A 357 8.52 -18.89 10.06
CA ALA A 357 8.02 -20.15 10.58
C ALA A 357 8.87 -21.26 9.96
N SER A 358 9.70 -21.92 10.74
CA SER A 358 10.50 -23.06 10.26
C SER A 358 9.61 -24.27 10.01
N THR A 359 8.41 -24.28 10.60
CA THR A 359 7.43 -25.37 10.47
C THR A 359 6.03 -24.77 10.39
N LEU A 360 5.25 -25.28 9.44
CA LEU A 360 3.81 -25.00 9.36
C LEU A 360 3.08 -26.11 10.11
N ASP A 361 2.22 -25.75 11.04
CA ASP A 361 1.37 -26.70 11.76
C ASP A 361 -0.09 -26.31 11.53
N ILE A 362 -0.87 -27.18 10.91
CA ILE A 362 -2.27 -26.93 10.61
C ILE A 362 -3.06 -27.04 11.91
N ASP A 363 -3.82 -26.00 12.24
CA ASP A 363 -4.73 -26.01 13.39
C ASP A 363 -6.11 -26.53 12.98
N ALA A 364 -6.67 -25.98 11.90
CA ALA A 364 -7.97 -26.36 11.39
C ALA A 364 -8.10 -26.07 9.89
N LEU A 365 -9.09 -26.67 9.27
CA LEU A 365 -9.64 -26.25 7.98
C LEU A 365 -11.03 -25.66 8.24
N GLN A 366 -11.40 -24.61 7.54
CA GLN A 366 -12.71 -23.97 7.70
C GLN A 366 -13.28 -23.49 6.37
N PHE A 367 -14.59 -23.22 6.36
CA PHE A 367 -15.25 -22.47 5.29
C PHE A 367 -14.96 -20.97 5.45
N VAL A 368 -14.58 -20.32 4.37
CA VAL A 368 -14.53 -18.87 4.30
C VAL A 368 -15.93 -18.37 3.96
N ILE A 369 -16.58 -17.74 4.94
CA ILE A 369 -17.92 -17.15 4.76
C ILE A 369 -17.80 -15.67 5.07
N ASP A 370 -18.11 -14.83 4.06
CA ASP A 370 -18.09 -13.38 4.21
C ASP A 370 -19.18 -12.95 5.20
N ALA A 371 -18.80 -12.18 6.21
CA ALA A 371 -19.71 -11.73 7.28
C ALA A 371 -20.85 -10.83 6.78
N ASP A 372 -20.68 -10.19 5.61
CA ASP A 372 -21.66 -9.31 4.96
C ASP A 372 -22.56 -10.03 3.94
N GLU A 373 -22.15 -11.18 3.43
CA GLU A 373 -23.02 -12.02 2.60
C GLU A 373 -23.81 -12.96 3.50
N LYS A 374 -25.03 -12.56 3.81
CA LYS A 374 -26.00 -13.44 4.47
C LYS A 374 -26.06 -14.77 3.74
N ASP A 375 -25.72 -15.81 4.42
CA ASP A 375 -25.69 -17.27 4.21
C ASP A 375 -26.42 -17.89 2.98
N VAL A 376 -27.13 -17.12 2.18
CA VAL A 376 -28.07 -17.59 1.18
C VAL A 376 -27.46 -17.71 -0.22
N LYS A 377 -26.40 -16.97 -0.53
CA LYS A 377 -25.79 -16.99 -1.87
C LYS A 377 -24.71 -18.06 -2.07
N ALA A 378 -23.95 -18.37 -1.04
CA ALA A 378 -22.88 -19.38 -1.12
C ALA A 378 -23.39 -20.82 -0.95
N GLY A 379 -24.62 -21.01 -0.45
CA GLY A 379 -25.17 -22.33 -0.16
C GLY A 379 -24.41 -23.07 0.97
N ALA A 380 -23.67 -22.35 1.82
CA ALA A 380 -22.89 -22.90 2.92
C ALA A 380 -23.05 -22.05 4.20
N LYS A 381 -22.78 -22.68 5.35
CA LYS A 381 -22.82 -22.01 6.66
C LYS A 381 -21.57 -22.36 7.47
N GLY A 382 -21.09 -21.41 8.27
CA GLY A 382 -19.84 -21.50 9.06
C GLY A 382 -19.69 -22.72 9.97
N ALA A 383 -20.77 -23.43 10.27
CA ALA A 383 -20.72 -24.71 11.01
C ALA A 383 -20.35 -25.93 10.14
N GLY A 384 -19.82 -25.73 8.93
CA GLY A 384 -19.46 -26.83 8.03
C GLY A 384 -20.61 -27.43 7.26
N LYS A 385 -21.73 -26.73 7.14
CA LYS A 385 -22.89 -27.18 6.35
C LYS A 385 -22.86 -26.57 4.96
N ILE A 386 -23.12 -27.36 3.92
CA ILE A 386 -23.17 -26.93 2.52
C ILE A 386 -24.39 -27.56 1.83
N VAL A 387 -25.07 -26.77 0.99
CA VAL A 387 -26.23 -27.23 0.22
C VAL A 387 -25.80 -27.99 -1.02
N LYS A 388 -26.59 -28.96 -1.48
CA LYS A 388 -26.40 -29.55 -2.81
C LYS A 388 -26.43 -28.49 -3.89
N GLY A 389 -25.46 -28.53 -4.80
CA GLY A 389 -25.24 -27.48 -5.81
C GLY A 389 -24.52 -26.24 -5.27
N GLY A 390 -24.16 -26.19 -3.99
CA GLY A 390 -23.45 -25.10 -3.37
C GLY A 390 -21.94 -25.11 -3.65
N GLN A 391 -21.31 -23.96 -3.49
CA GLN A 391 -19.86 -23.77 -3.59
C GLN A 391 -19.37 -22.97 -2.39
N VAL A 392 -18.21 -23.32 -1.85
CA VAL A 392 -17.60 -22.60 -0.73
C VAL A 392 -16.10 -22.65 -0.85
N GLN A 393 -15.45 -21.52 -0.53
CA GLN A 393 -14.00 -21.45 -0.39
C GLN A 393 -13.58 -22.11 0.93
N MET A 394 -12.57 -22.96 0.87
CA MET A 394 -11.90 -23.55 2.02
C MET A 394 -10.63 -22.76 2.35
N GLU A 395 -10.30 -22.71 3.62
CA GLU A 395 -9.11 -22.06 4.14
C GLU A 395 -8.38 -22.95 5.16
N VAL A 396 -7.06 -22.83 5.19
CA VAL A 396 -6.20 -23.52 6.17
C VAL A 396 -5.82 -22.55 7.28
N ILE A 397 -6.14 -22.89 8.52
CA ILE A 397 -5.70 -22.13 9.70
C ILE A 397 -4.44 -22.78 10.27
N PHE A 398 -3.39 -21.97 10.45
CA PHE A 398 -2.13 -22.42 11.02
C PHE A 398 -2.01 -22.07 12.50
N LYS A 399 -1.41 -22.98 13.29
CA LYS A 399 -1.19 -22.77 14.72
C LYS A 399 -0.20 -21.61 14.98
N GLY A 400 -0.54 -20.77 15.94
CA GLY A 400 0.36 -19.76 16.46
C GLY A 400 0.41 -18.43 15.67
N ASN A 401 -0.32 -18.33 14.57
CA ASN A 401 -0.51 -17.07 13.86
C ASN A 401 -1.99 -16.69 13.94
N GLY A 402 -2.30 -15.52 14.49
CA GLY A 402 -3.63 -14.94 14.35
C GLY A 402 -3.96 -14.51 12.91
N ASP A 403 -3.00 -14.67 11.99
CA ASP A 403 -3.10 -14.44 10.55
C ASP A 403 -3.10 -15.76 9.79
N THR A 404 -3.95 -15.85 8.79
CA THR A 404 -4.17 -16.98 7.90
C THR A 404 -3.02 -17.23 6.90
N THR A 405 -2.12 -16.26 6.75
CA THR A 405 -0.97 -16.35 5.82
C THR A 405 0.35 -16.42 6.56
N PRO A 406 0.98 -17.60 6.63
CA PRO A 406 2.34 -17.71 7.16
C PRO A 406 3.36 -17.04 6.22
N ASP A 407 4.42 -16.47 6.79
CA ASP A 407 5.54 -15.85 6.05
C ASP A 407 6.43 -16.88 5.30
N LEU A 408 5.91 -18.04 5.00
CA LEU A 408 6.61 -19.15 4.34
C LEU A 408 5.85 -19.54 3.07
N GLU A 409 6.54 -19.62 1.94
CA GLU A 409 5.93 -20.15 0.71
C GLU A 409 5.54 -21.61 0.88
N PHE A 410 4.29 -21.91 0.62
CA PHE A 410 3.76 -23.26 0.67
C PHE A 410 2.81 -23.52 -0.49
N THR A 411 2.60 -24.79 -0.77
CA THR A 411 1.63 -25.26 -1.76
C THR A 411 0.55 -26.06 -1.09
N GLU A 412 -0.69 -25.86 -1.49
CA GLU A 412 -1.86 -26.59 -1.02
C GLU A 412 -2.29 -27.61 -2.05
N GLN A 413 -2.59 -28.81 -1.60
CA GLN A 413 -3.21 -29.85 -2.40
C GLN A 413 -4.50 -30.28 -1.71
N TRP A 414 -5.61 -29.96 -2.34
CA TRP A 414 -6.93 -30.25 -1.83
C TRP A 414 -7.48 -31.55 -2.41
N SER A 415 -8.23 -32.28 -1.60
CA SER A 415 -8.97 -33.48 -2.02
C SER A 415 -10.26 -33.61 -1.22
N VAL A 416 -11.26 -34.24 -1.82
CA VAL A 416 -12.53 -34.58 -1.16
C VAL A 416 -12.72 -36.08 -1.23
N GLU A 417 -13.13 -36.67 -0.10
CA GLU A 417 -13.42 -38.08 0.06
C GLU A 417 -14.87 -38.25 0.53
N GLY A 418 -15.43 -39.42 0.24
CA GLY A 418 -16.81 -39.75 0.62
C GLY A 418 -17.89 -39.24 -0.36
N ASN A 419 -17.50 -38.55 -1.41
CA ASN A 419 -18.41 -38.14 -2.48
C ASN A 419 -18.86 -39.38 -3.29
N LYS A 420 -20.13 -39.40 -3.69
CA LYS A 420 -20.75 -40.44 -4.51
C LYS A 420 -21.01 -39.97 -5.94
N ASP A 421 -21.00 -38.68 -6.13
CA ASP A 421 -21.11 -38.05 -7.45
C ASP A 421 -19.80 -37.41 -7.89
N LEU A 422 -19.43 -37.59 -9.16
CA LEU A 422 -18.19 -37.04 -9.73
C LEU A 422 -18.22 -35.51 -9.88
N GLY A 423 -19.40 -34.89 -9.88
CA GLY A 423 -19.56 -33.45 -9.87
C GLY A 423 -19.17 -32.80 -8.55
N THR A 424 -19.14 -33.59 -7.47
CA THR A 424 -18.62 -33.14 -6.16
C THR A 424 -17.12 -33.20 -6.16
N ARG A 425 -16.47 -32.03 -6.15
CA ARG A 425 -15.01 -31.89 -6.26
C ARG A 425 -14.50 -30.65 -5.52
N ILE A 426 -13.22 -30.65 -5.25
CA ILE A 426 -12.51 -29.46 -4.78
C ILE A 426 -11.35 -29.15 -5.74
N GLY A 427 -11.21 -27.89 -6.10
CA GLY A 427 -10.13 -27.40 -6.96
C GLY A 427 -8.84 -27.17 -6.17
N ASN A 428 -7.73 -26.95 -6.87
CA ASN A 428 -6.47 -26.54 -6.23
C ASN A 428 -6.53 -25.11 -5.67
N ASP A 429 -7.53 -24.34 -6.08
CA ASP A 429 -7.90 -23.04 -5.54
C ASP A 429 -8.63 -23.13 -4.19
N GLY A 430 -8.88 -24.35 -3.69
CA GLY A 430 -9.59 -24.59 -2.45
C GLY A 430 -11.11 -24.41 -2.53
N ILE A 431 -11.70 -24.27 -3.72
CA ILE A 431 -13.15 -24.16 -3.86
C ILE A 431 -13.79 -25.54 -3.87
N LEU A 432 -14.57 -25.85 -2.82
CA LEU A 432 -15.41 -27.05 -2.72
C LEU A 432 -16.70 -26.81 -3.47
N CYS A 433 -16.98 -27.61 -4.49
CA CYS A 433 -18.23 -27.65 -5.24
C CYS A 433 -18.97 -28.94 -4.92
N VAL A 434 -20.21 -28.86 -4.47
CA VAL A 434 -21.06 -30.03 -4.20
C VAL A 434 -22.08 -30.18 -5.33
N SER A 435 -22.15 -31.36 -5.93
CA SER A 435 -23.12 -31.67 -6.99
C SER A 435 -24.56 -31.63 -6.49
N HIS A 436 -25.49 -31.26 -7.35
CA HIS A 436 -26.97 -31.41 -7.10
C HIS A 436 -27.38 -32.86 -6.91
N GLU A 437 -26.69 -33.80 -7.57
CA GLU A 437 -26.95 -35.23 -7.53
C GLU A 437 -26.20 -35.93 -6.36
N GLU A 438 -25.46 -35.19 -5.53
CA GLU A 438 -24.76 -35.79 -4.41
C GLU A 438 -25.70 -36.45 -3.42
N THR A 439 -25.40 -37.71 -3.08
CA THR A 439 -26.21 -38.51 -2.14
C THR A 439 -25.54 -38.69 -0.79
N SER A 440 -24.27 -38.33 -0.66
CA SER A 440 -23.59 -38.34 0.62
C SER A 440 -24.10 -37.22 1.53
N THR A 441 -24.23 -37.52 2.81
CA THR A 441 -24.61 -36.57 3.87
C THR A 441 -23.38 -35.92 4.51
N GLU A 442 -22.21 -36.55 4.37
CA GLU A 442 -20.94 -36.07 4.90
C GLU A 442 -19.83 -36.25 3.85
N LEU A 443 -19.00 -35.23 3.73
CA LEU A 443 -17.82 -35.21 2.87
C LEU A 443 -16.61 -34.89 3.73
N THR A 444 -15.54 -35.61 3.53
CA THR A 444 -14.24 -35.32 4.20
C THR A 444 -13.37 -34.55 3.23
N VAL A 445 -13.17 -33.26 3.50
CA VAL A 445 -12.21 -32.42 2.78
C VAL A 445 -10.85 -32.54 3.44
N ARG A 446 -9.82 -32.78 2.66
CA ARG A 446 -8.41 -32.84 3.12
C ARG A 446 -7.58 -31.81 2.38
N CYS A 447 -6.71 -31.16 3.12
CA CYS A 447 -5.66 -30.33 2.55
C CYS A 447 -4.30 -30.86 3.00
N LYS A 448 -3.41 -31.04 2.03
CA LYS A 448 -2.00 -31.34 2.25
C LYS A 448 -1.20 -30.09 1.92
N VAL A 449 -0.56 -29.53 2.92
CA VAL A 449 0.33 -28.37 2.77
C VAL A 449 1.77 -28.86 2.69
N SER A 450 2.50 -28.41 1.67
CA SER A 450 3.89 -28.77 1.43
C SER A 450 4.74 -27.49 1.34
N TRP A 451 5.88 -27.46 2.02
CA TRP A 451 6.82 -26.34 2.00
C TRP A 451 8.27 -26.84 2.07
N THR A 452 9.20 -25.97 1.70
CA THR A 452 10.62 -26.24 1.91
C THR A 452 11.05 -25.68 3.26
N ASP A 453 11.44 -26.57 4.17
CA ASP A 453 11.96 -26.17 5.48
C ASP A 453 13.22 -25.28 5.29
N PRO A 454 13.22 -24.03 5.75
CA PRO A 454 14.35 -23.12 5.55
C PRO A 454 15.63 -23.56 6.26
N ALA A 455 15.50 -24.32 7.35
CA ALA A 455 16.66 -24.81 8.11
C ALA A 455 17.30 -26.05 7.48
N THR A 456 16.49 -27.02 7.08
CA THR A 456 16.98 -28.32 6.57
C THR A 456 17.04 -28.38 5.04
N LYS A 457 16.42 -27.42 4.33
CA LYS A 457 16.25 -27.39 2.87
C LYS A 457 15.56 -28.65 2.31
N LYS A 458 14.79 -29.35 3.14
CA LYS A 458 14.02 -30.52 2.74
C LYS A 458 12.54 -30.16 2.62
N LEU A 459 11.86 -30.89 1.73
CA LEU A 459 10.41 -30.82 1.63
C LEU A 459 9.78 -31.32 2.92
N ALA A 460 8.96 -30.53 3.54
CA ALA A 460 8.15 -30.87 4.70
C ALA A 460 6.67 -30.82 4.29
N GLU A 461 5.87 -31.68 4.89
CA GLU A 461 4.45 -31.84 4.56
C GLU A 461 3.62 -31.98 5.83
N LYS A 462 2.43 -31.40 5.82
CA LYS A 462 1.40 -31.58 6.86
C LYS A 462 0.04 -31.73 6.19
N SER A 463 -0.86 -32.47 6.81
CA SER A 463 -2.21 -32.66 6.31
C SER A 463 -3.23 -32.32 7.40
N GLY A 464 -4.29 -31.65 7.00
CA GLY A 464 -5.48 -31.39 7.81
C GLY A 464 -6.71 -32.03 7.17
N SER A 465 -7.77 -32.22 7.94
CA SER A 465 -9.07 -32.67 7.44
C SER A 465 -10.21 -31.93 8.08
N PHE A 466 -11.30 -31.79 7.33
CA PHE A 466 -12.53 -31.11 7.73
C PHE A 466 -13.71 -31.93 7.24
N THR A 467 -14.74 -32.10 8.09
CA THR A 467 -15.96 -32.81 7.70
C THR A 467 -17.04 -31.79 7.35
N ALA A 468 -17.46 -31.76 6.10
CA ALA A 468 -18.55 -30.96 5.60
C ALA A 468 -19.85 -31.77 5.59
N THR A 469 -20.92 -31.23 6.18
CA THR A 469 -22.26 -31.83 6.16
C THR A 469 -23.05 -31.32 4.96
N VAL A 470 -23.49 -32.24 4.10
CA VAL A 470 -24.30 -31.90 2.92
C VAL A 470 -25.78 -31.90 3.30
N VAL A 471 -26.45 -30.79 3.06
CA VAL A 471 -27.90 -30.60 3.28
C VAL A 471 -28.63 -30.46 1.96
N ALA A 472 -29.88 -30.93 1.94
CA ALA A 472 -30.66 -30.99 0.69
C ALA A 472 -31.01 -29.60 0.14
N ASP A 473 -31.30 -28.65 1.02
CA ASP A 473 -31.77 -27.30 0.68
C ASP A 473 -31.31 -26.25 1.70
N ALA A 474 -31.60 -24.99 1.43
CA ALA A 474 -31.26 -23.88 2.28
C ALA A 474 -31.92 -23.91 3.68
N ALA A 475 -33.02 -24.62 3.84
CA ALA A 475 -33.70 -24.79 5.14
C ALA A 475 -32.84 -25.67 6.08
N GLY A 476 -32.07 -26.63 5.53
CA GLY A 476 -31.16 -27.47 6.27
C GLY A 476 -29.92 -26.70 6.84
N LEU A 477 -29.61 -25.51 6.31
CA LEU A 477 -28.55 -24.67 6.84
C LEU A 477 -28.92 -23.98 8.17
N ALA A 478 -30.24 -23.79 8.41
CA ALA A 478 -30.74 -23.05 9.56
C ALA A 478 -30.81 -23.84 10.87
N GLY A 479 -30.65 -25.19 10.77
CA GLY A 479 -30.75 -26.12 11.91
C GLY A 479 -29.48 -26.25 12.75
#